data_ee06c554c2dcb36d0140b9df21aedcd5
#
_entry.id   ee06c554c2dcb36d0140b9df21aedcd5
#
_cell.length_a   1.000
_cell.length_b   1.000
_cell.length_c   1.000
_cell.angle_alpha   90.00
_cell.angle_beta   90.00
_cell.angle_gamma   90.00
#
_symmetry.space_group_name_H-M   'P 1'
#
loop_
_entity.id
_entity.type
_entity.pdbx_description
1 polymer ?
#
loop_
_entity_poly.entity_id
_entity_poly.type
_entity_poly.pdbx_seq_one_letter_code
_entity_poly.pdbx_strand_id
1 'polypeptide(L)'
;MPELQAPTKLSRTPLHGLHVRLGARMVAFAGYEMPVQYPFGIIEEHLHTRAAAGLFDVSHMGQIALRPRSGRVEDAARALETLVPGDIVSLPAGRQRYTSFTNAAGGVLDDLMVSHQSDHLMLVVNAARKAADEVHLRLSLSDSCLIEPLVDRALLALQGPKAEAVFAAFAPEPRAMAFMDVRTVTLLGAPCNVSRSGYTGEDGFEISVPAEVAKALCEALLRDPAVAPIGLGARDSLRLEAGLCLYGSDLDNTTSPVEAALEWTIPKARRAGGERAGGFPGAEAILGQLAT
;
A
#
# COMPACT_ATOMS: atom_id res chain seq x y z
N MET A 1 9.29 -34.06 -23.42
CA MET A 1 8.42 -32.97 -23.87
C MET A 1 8.07 -32.20 -22.62
N PRO A 2 8.46 -30.92 -22.47
CA PRO A 2 7.95 -30.11 -21.35
C PRO A 2 6.46 -29.87 -21.57
N GLU A 3 5.63 -30.24 -20.58
CA GLU A 3 4.22 -29.91 -20.54
C GLU A 3 4.06 -28.39 -20.69
N LEU A 4 3.39 -27.96 -21.74
CA LEU A 4 2.90 -26.59 -21.89
C LEU A 4 1.94 -26.35 -20.71
N GLN A 5 2.43 -25.67 -19.66
CA GLN A 5 1.57 -25.16 -18.61
C GLN A 5 0.49 -24.30 -19.27
N ALA A 6 -0.78 -24.67 -19.05
CA ALA A 6 -1.90 -23.86 -19.50
C ALA A 6 -1.71 -22.42 -19.01
N PRO A 7 -2.01 -21.39 -19.83
CA PRO A 7 -1.83 -20.00 -19.41
C PRO A 7 -2.62 -19.77 -18.12
N THR A 8 -1.91 -19.40 -17.05
CA THR A 8 -2.53 -19.11 -15.76
C THR A 8 -3.52 -17.97 -15.98
N LYS A 9 -4.81 -18.21 -15.75
CA LYS A 9 -5.86 -17.20 -15.94
C LYS A 9 -5.56 -16.01 -15.01
N LEU A 10 -5.30 -14.84 -15.59
CA LEU A 10 -5.06 -13.62 -14.82
C LEU A 10 -6.29 -13.23 -14.02
N SER A 11 -6.08 -12.79 -12.78
CA SER A 11 -7.11 -12.21 -11.95
C SER A 11 -7.52 -10.83 -12.48
N ARG A 12 -8.69 -10.34 -12.07
CA ARG A 12 -9.23 -9.04 -12.49
C ARG A 12 -9.62 -8.24 -11.25
N THR A 13 -9.34 -6.95 -11.28
CA THR A 13 -9.83 -6.03 -10.25
C THR A 13 -11.33 -5.75 -10.44
N PRO A 14 -12.03 -5.22 -9.44
CA PRO A 14 -13.42 -4.76 -9.59
C PRO A 14 -13.60 -3.71 -10.70
N LEU A 15 -12.53 -3.02 -11.08
CA LEU A 15 -12.53 -1.95 -12.08
C LEU A 15 -12.13 -2.40 -13.48
N HIS A 16 -11.80 -3.67 -13.69
CA HIS A 16 -11.34 -4.18 -15.00
C HIS A 16 -12.25 -3.74 -16.16
N GLY A 17 -13.58 -3.91 -16.03
CA GLY A 17 -14.53 -3.48 -17.04
C GLY A 17 -14.55 -1.96 -17.29
N LEU A 18 -14.22 -1.15 -16.29
CA LEU A 18 -14.06 0.30 -16.44
C LEU A 18 -12.81 0.62 -17.26
N HIS A 19 -11.68 -0.01 -16.97
CA HIS A 19 -10.44 0.18 -17.73
C HIS A 19 -10.61 -0.10 -19.22
N VAL A 20 -11.25 -1.24 -19.54
CA VAL A 20 -11.54 -1.60 -20.95
C VAL A 20 -12.41 -0.54 -21.63
N ARG A 21 -13.47 -0.05 -20.96
CA ARG A 21 -14.34 1.01 -21.53
C ARG A 21 -13.60 2.34 -21.72
N LEU A 22 -12.65 2.65 -20.87
CA LEU A 22 -11.80 3.85 -20.97
C LEU A 22 -10.68 3.71 -22.02
N GLY A 23 -10.63 2.57 -22.73
CA GLY A 23 -9.64 2.31 -23.77
C GLY A 23 -8.24 2.00 -23.25
N ALA A 24 -8.13 1.50 -22.03
CA ALA A 24 -6.83 1.14 -21.45
C ALA A 24 -6.16 -0.01 -22.22
N ARG A 25 -4.85 0.09 -22.40
CA ARG A 25 -4.01 -1.03 -22.81
C ARG A 25 -3.76 -1.91 -21.58
N MET A 26 -4.31 -3.13 -21.60
CA MET A 26 -4.19 -4.08 -20.49
C MET A 26 -2.95 -4.96 -20.66
N VAL A 27 -2.28 -5.26 -19.54
CA VAL A 27 -1.09 -6.14 -19.47
C VAL A 27 -1.17 -7.06 -18.27
N ALA A 28 -0.43 -8.16 -18.31
CA ALA A 28 -0.21 -9.01 -17.13
C ALA A 28 0.74 -8.30 -16.16
N PHE A 29 0.30 -8.13 -14.91
CA PHE A 29 1.12 -7.57 -13.83
C PHE A 29 0.75 -8.22 -12.50
N ALA A 30 1.74 -8.80 -11.81
CA ALA A 30 1.57 -9.45 -10.51
C ALA A 30 0.38 -10.43 -10.43
N GLY A 31 0.14 -11.19 -11.53
CA GLY A 31 -0.96 -12.15 -11.63
C GLY A 31 -2.33 -11.54 -11.98
N TYR A 32 -2.39 -10.26 -12.24
CA TYR A 32 -3.60 -9.52 -12.62
C TYR A 32 -3.53 -8.99 -14.05
N GLU A 33 -4.70 -8.76 -14.66
CA GLU A 33 -4.86 -8.01 -15.90
C GLU A 33 -5.07 -6.54 -15.54
N MET A 34 -4.02 -5.70 -15.73
CA MET A 34 -3.95 -4.31 -15.26
C MET A 34 -3.75 -3.31 -16.40
N PRO A 35 -4.26 -2.06 -16.27
CA PRO A 35 -4.01 -1.02 -17.24
C PRO A 35 -2.56 -0.53 -17.15
N VAL A 36 -1.78 -0.66 -18.23
CA VAL A 36 -0.43 -0.08 -18.30
C VAL A 36 -0.48 1.39 -18.68
N GLN A 37 -1.43 1.78 -19.55
CA GLN A 37 -1.70 3.15 -19.97
C GLN A 37 -3.11 3.28 -20.52
N TYR A 38 -3.59 4.52 -20.58
CA TYR A 38 -4.81 4.93 -21.27
C TYR A 38 -4.46 5.63 -22.60
N PRO A 39 -5.45 6.10 -23.40
CA PRO A 39 -5.19 6.71 -24.71
C PRO A 39 -4.25 7.92 -24.69
N PHE A 40 -4.11 8.65 -23.59
CA PHE A 40 -3.14 9.75 -23.44
C PHE A 40 -1.69 9.26 -23.53
N GLY A 41 -1.43 8.04 -23.11
CA GLY A 41 -0.08 7.48 -23.02
C GLY A 41 0.67 7.88 -21.75
N ILE A 42 1.72 7.12 -21.47
CA ILE A 42 2.44 7.16 -20.18
C ILE A 42 2.95 8.56 -19.81
N ILE A 43 3.53 9.27 -20.79
CA ILE A 43 4.13 10.61 -20.56
C ILE A 43 3.06 11.63 -20.16
N GLU A 44 1.97 11.68 -20.90
CA GLU A 44 0.88 12.62 -20.61
C GLU A 44 0.15 12.28 -19.31
N GLU A 45 -0.02 11.00 -19.00
CA GLU A 45 -0.57 10.55 -17.71
C GLU A 45 0.33 10.98 -16.54
N HIS A 46 1.65 10.86 -16.70
CA HIS A 46 2.64 11.33 -15.71
C HIS A 46 2.52 12.84 -15.51
N LEU A 47 2.60 13.62 -16.60
CA LEU A 47 2.54 15.08 -16.55
C LEU A 47 1.19 15.58 -16.01
N HIS A 48 0.09 14.88 -16.35
CA HIS A 48 -1.23 15.21 -15.81
C HIS A 48 -1.28 15.02 -14.29
N THR A 49 -0.69 13.94 -13.76
CA THR A 49 -0.62 13.71 -12.32
C THR A 49 0.17 14.81 -11.62
N ARG A 50 1.28 15.29 -12.21
CA ARG A 50 2.05 16.42 -11.68
C ARG A 50 1.30 17.76 -11.72
N ALA A 51 0.39 17.96 -12.70
CA ALA A 51 -0.29 19.23 -12.90
C ALA A 51 -1.71 19.30 -12.30
N ALA A 52 -2.36 18.15 -12.11
CA ALA A 52 -3.77 18.08 -11.75
C ALA A 52 -4.06 16.96 -10.76
N ALA A 53 -4.82 15.93 -11.15
CA ALA A 53 -5.13 14.79 -10.30
C ALA A 53 -5.18 13.49 -11.13
N GLY A 54 -4.38 12.50 -10.78
CA GLY A 54 -4.40 11.17 -11.36
C GLY A 54 -5.20 10.21 -10.48
N LEU A 55 -6.07 9.40 -11.10
CA LEU A 55 -6.80 8.33 -10.44
C LEU A 55 -6.21 6.97 -10.86
N PHE A 56 -5.69 6.22 -9.90
CA PHE A 56 -5.06 4.92 -10.09
C PHE A 56 -5.91 3.81 -9.50
N ASP A 57 -6.08 2.71 -10.22
CA ASP A 57 -6.52 1.44 -9.63
C ASP A 57 -5.31 0.69 -9.09
N VAL A 58 -5.26 0.50 -7.79
CA VAL A 58 -4.24 -0.29 -7.10
C VAL A 58 -4.87 -1.46 -6.34
N SER A 59 -6.07 -1.91 -6.76
CA SER A 59 -6.83 -2.99 -6.13
C SER A 59 -6.18 -4.38 -6.26
N HIS A 60 -5.13 -4.51 -7.06
CA HIS A 60 -4.29 -5.72 -7.10
C HIS A 60 -3.44 -5.90 -5.83
N MET A 61 -3.17 -4.83 -5.08
CA MET A 61 -2.48 -4.88 -3.79
C MET A 61 -3.25 -5.73 -2.77
N GLY A 62 -2.52 -6.30 -1.81
CA GLY A 62 -3.13 -7.02 -0.68
C GLY A 62 -3.57 -6.05 0.41
N GLN A 63 -4.77 -6.24 0.95
CA GLN A 63 -5.29 -5.54 2.12
C GLN A 63 -5.58 -6.59 3.19
N ILE A 64 -4.98 -6.45 4.38
CA ILE A 64 -5.10 -7.45 5.46
C ILE A 64 -5.42 -6.74 6.76
N ALA A 65 -6.50 -7.12 7.43
CA ALA A 65 -6.77 -6.69 8.80
C ALA A 65 -6.10 -7.68 9.78
N LEU A 66 -5.29 -7.13 10.68
CA LEU A 66 -4.63 -7.85 11.77
C LEU A 66 -5.37 -7.51 13.07
N ARG A 67 -6.30 -8.39 13.50
CA ARG A 67 -7.13 -8.17 14.68
C ARG A 67 -6.54 -8.88 15.90
N PRO A 68 -6.28 -8.14 16.99
CA PRO A 68 -5.80 -8.76 18.23
C PRO A 68 -6.85 -9.69 18.83
N ARG A 69 -6.46 -10.91 19.22
CA ARG A 69 -7.36 -11.84 19.94
C ARG A 69 -7.73 -11.35 21.33
N SER A 70 -6.88 -10.52 21.94
CA SER A 70 -7.13 -9.89 23.23
C SER A 70 -8.13 -8.72 23.17
N GLY A 71 -8.46 -8.23 21.99
CA GLY A 71 -9.24 -7.00 21.79
C GLY A 71 -8.43 -5.70 21.97
N ARG A 72 -7.12 -5.76 22.24
CA ARG A 72 -6.25 -4.61 22.45
C ARG A 72 -5.29 -4.45 21.27
N VAL A 73 -5.38 -3.35 20.54
CA VAL A 73 -4.56 -3.10 19.33
C VAL A 73 -3.07 -3.08 19.65
N GLU A 74 -2.68 -2.65 20.85
CA GLU A 74 -1.29 -2.67 21.30
C GLU A 74 -0.69 -4.08 21.29
N ASP A 75 -1.48 -5.12 21.53
CA ASP A 75 -1.00 -6.51 21.50
C ASP A 75 -0.74 -6.96 20.05
N ALA A 76 -1.57 -6.53 19.10
CA ALA A 76 -1.29 -6.73 17.67
C ALA A 76 -0.05 -5.93 17.21
N ALA A 77 0.14 -4.71 17.72
CA ALA A 77 1.31 -3.90 17.40
C ALA A 77 2.60 -4.55 17.94
N ARG A 78 2.59 -5.05 19.17
CA ARG A 78 3.73 -5.81 19.75
C ARG A 78 4.02 -7.09 18.97
N ALA A 79 2.97 -7.81 18.58
CA ALA A 79 3.11 -9.01 17.78
C ALA A 79 3.72 -8.68 16.41
N LEU A 80 3.24 -7.63 15.73
CA LEU A 80 3.77 -7.24 14.42
C LEU A 80 5.23 -6.74 14.50
N GLU A 81 5.65 -6.08 15.59
CA GLU A 81 7.05 -5.67 15.82
C GLU A 81 8.03 -6.85 15.90
N THR A 82 7.56 -8.07 16.08
CA THR A 82 8.42 -9.26 15.99
C THR A 82 8.78 -9.64 14.54
N LEU A 83 8.16 -9.00 13.55
CA LEU A 83 8.36 -9.26 12.13
C LEU A 83 8.91 -8.06 11.35
N VAL A 84 8.80 -6.84 11.91
CA VAL A 84 9.17 -5.60 11.24
C VAL A 84 10.09 -4.72 12.10
N PRO A 85 11.02 -3.96 11.49
CA PRO A 85 11.87 -3.00 12.20
C PRO A 85 11.14 -1.71 12.61
N GLY A 86 9.94 -1.46 12.06
CA GLY A 86 9.16 -0.27 12.38
C GLY A 86 8.68 -0.22 13.84
N ASP A 87 8.50 0.97 14.38
CA ASP A 87 7.92 1.20 15.72
C ASP A 87 6.38 1.25 15.60
N ILE A 88 5.74 0.10 15.67
CA ILE A 88 4.28 -0.03 15.52
C ILE A 88 3.56 0.24 16.85
N VAL A 89 4.20 -0.08 17.97
CA VAL A 89 3.65 0.13 19.31
C VAL A 89 3.40 1.62 19.60
N SER A 90 4.26 2.52 19.11
CA SER A 90 4.07 3.97 19.30
C SER A 90 3.22 4.63 18.19
N LEU A 91 2.75 3.87 17.20
CA LEU A 91 1.92 4.42 16.13
C LEU A 91 0.56 4.85 16.68
N PRO A 92 0.21 6.15 16.67
CA PRO A 92 -1.08 6.61 17.20
C PRO A 92 -2.26 6.08 16.36
N ALA A 93 -3.42 5.91 17.01
CA ALA A 93 -4.66 5.62 16.30
C ALA A 93 -4.96 6.70 15.25
N GLY A 94 -5.43 6.29 14.08
CA GLY A 94 -5.67 7.19 12.94
C GLY A 94 -4.40 7.61 12.20
N ARG A 95 -3.28 6.92 12.42
CA ARG A 95 -2.02 7.13 11.69
C ARG A 95 -1.58 5.86 10.98
N GLN A 96 -0.72 6.02 9.98
CA GLN A 96 -0.05 4.91 9.32
C GLN A 96 1.46 5.09 9.27
N ARG A 97 2.16 3.99 9.00
CA ARG A 97 3.62 3.92 8.91
C ARG A 97 4.04 2.95 7.83
N TYR A 98 5.07 3.32 7.09
CA TYR A 98 5.78 2.43 6.18
C TYR A 98 6.84 1.63 6.94
N THR A 99 6.96 0.35 6.63
CA THR A 99 7.95 -0.58 7.18
C THR A 99 8.16 -1.75 6.23
N SER A 100 8.98 -2.74 6.63
CA SER A 100 9.22 -3.95 5.83
C SER A 100 9.18 -5.21 6.68
N PHE A 101 8.72 -6.33 6.12
CA PHE A 101 9.05 -7.65 6.64
C PHE A 101 10.49 -7.97 6.28
N THR A 102 11.25 -8.52 7.22
CA THR A 102 12.65 -8.87 7.01
C THR A 102 12.89 -10.36 7.28
N ASN A 103 13.90 -10.94 6.64
CA ASN A 103 14.34 -12.31 6.88
C ASN A 103 15.51 -12.34 7.88
N ALA A 104 15.92 -13.55 8.29
CA ALA A 104 16.98 -13.75 9.27
C ALA A 104 18.35 -13.19 8.84
N ALA A 105 18.60 -13.05 7.53
CA ALA A 105 19.81 -12.45 6.98
C ALA A 105 19.75 -10.91 6.90
N GLY A 106 18.59 -10.30 7.16
CA GLY A 106 18.36 -8.87 7.09
C GLY A 106 17.78 -8.37 5.75
N GLY A 107 17.55 -9.25 4.77
CA GLY A 107 16.93 -8.88 3.49
C GLY A 107 15.42 -8.64 3.63
N VAL A 108 14.86 -7.80 2.75
CA VAL A 108 13.44 -7.43 2.72
C VAL A 108 12.62 -8.53 2.07
N LEU A 109 11.63 -9.07 2.79
CA LEU A 109 10.66 -10.04 2.26
C LEU A 109 9.52 -9.35 1.52
N ASP A 110 9.05 -8.23 2.05
CA ASP A 110 8.11 -7.28 1.43
C ASP A 110 8.16 -5.94 2.16
N ASP A 111 7.78 -4.85 1.47
CA ASP A 111 7.55 -3.54 2.08
C ASP A 111 6.04 -3.27 2.17
N LEU A 112 5.61 -2.62 3.23
CA LEU A 112 4.18 -2.50 3.54
C LEU A 112 3.84 -1.21 4.28
N MET A 113 2.56 -0.80 4.12
CA MET A 113 1.94 0.22 4.96
C MET A 113 1.20 -0.45 6.13
N VAL A 114 1.37 0.09 7.32
CA VAL A 114 0.65 -0.33 8.54
C VAL A 114 -0.17 0.84 9.04
N SER A 115 -1.49 0.71 9.08
CA SER A 115 -2.42 1.72 9.58
C SER A 115 -2.98 1.27 10.94
N HIS A 116 -2.95 2.15 11.94
CA HIS A 116 -3.58 1.92 13.24
C HIS A 116 -5.03 2.37 13.20
N GLN A 117 -5.94 1.42 12.97
CA GLN A 117 -7.37 1.61 13.08
C GLN A 117 -7.81 1.59 14.55
N SER A 118 -9.08 1.88 14.85
CA SER A 118 -9.56 1.93 16.23
C SER A 118 -9.50 0.58 16.97
N ASP A 119 -9.66 -0.54 16.25
CA ASP A 119 -9.81 -1.89 16.81
C ASP A 119 -8.85 -2.94 16.20
N HIS A 120 -8.06 -2.55 15.19
CA HIS A 120 -7.12 -3.43 14.51
C HIS A 120 -6.00 -2.65 13.81
N LEU A 121 -4.98 -3.37 13.32
CA LEU A 121 -4.04 -2.84 12.35
C LEU A 121 -4.50 -3.27 10.94
N MET A 122 -4.45 -2.34 9.99
CA MET A 122 -4.68 -2.63 8.59
C MET A 122 -3.35 -2.56 7.84
N LEU A 123 -3.04 -3.61 7.09
CA LEU A 123 -1.82 -3.73 6.29
C LEU A 123 -2.18 -3.59 4.81
N VAL A 124 -1.36 -2.86 4.06
CA VAL A 124 -1.36 -2.87 2.59
C VAL A 124 -0.01 -3.42 2.15
N VAL A 125 -0.02 -4.53 1.41
CA VAL A 125 1.15 -5.31 0.99
C VAL A 125 1.22 -5.42 -0.53
N ASN A 126 2.40 -5.70 -1.09
CA ASN A 126 2.59 -5.78 -2.52
C ASN A 126 1.81 -6.94 -3.16
N ALA A 127 1.27 -6.69 -4.35
CA ALA A 127 0.41 -7.63 -5.07
C ALA A 127 1.05 -9.00 -5.29
N ALA A 128 2.33 -9.03 -5.67
CA ALA A 128 3.08 -10.25 -5.92
C ALA A 128 3.42 -11.02 -4.62
N ARG A 129 3.38 -10.33 -3.48
CA ARG A 129 3.78 -10.88 -2.18
C ARG A 129 2.60 -11.25 -1.29
N LYS A 130 1.40 -10.73 -1.51
CA LYS A 130 0.24 -10.83 -0.60
C LYS A 130 -0.09 -12.24 -0.11
N ALA A 131 0.08 -13.28 -0.96
CA ALA A 131 -0.15 -14.65 -0.55
C ALA A 131 0.96 -15.16 0.39
N ALA A 132 2.22 -14.79 0.11
CA ALA A 132 3.36 -15.14 0.95
C ALA A 132 3.30 -14.40 2.29
N ASP A 133 2.90 -13.13 2.27
CA ASP A 133 2.76 -12.30 3.48
C ASP A 133 1.61 -12.77 4.36
N GLU A 134 0.48 -13.18 3.76
CA GLU A 134 -0.60 -13.81 4.53
C GLU A 134 -0.11 -15.09 5.23
N VAL A 135 0.61 -15.95 4.53
CA VAL A 135 1.21 -17.17 5.12
C VAL A 135 2.20 -16.80 6.22
N HIS A 136 3.08 -15.82 5.98
CA HIS A 136 4.06 -15.33 6.95
C HIS A 136 3.39 -14.83 8.24
N LEU A 137 2.35 -14.00 8.10
CA LEU A 137 1.57 -13.49 9.22
C LEU A 137 0.86 -14.62 9.98
N ARG A 138 0.24 -15.58 9.27
CA ARG A 138 -0.46 -16.70 9.90
C ARG A 138 0.48 -17.61 10.67
N LEU A 139 1.63 -17.95 10.12
CA LEU A 139 2.62 -18.80 10.78
C LEU A 139 3.20 -18.14 12.03
N SER A 140 3.36 -16.82 12.01
CA SER A 140 4.04 -16.09 13.09
C SER A 140 3.11 -15.52 14.15
N LEU A 141 1.88 -15.12 13.78
CA LEU A 141 1.01 -14.31 14.64
C LEU A 141 -0.36 -14.91 14.95
N SER A 142 -0.71 -16.11 14.45
CA SER A 142 -2.05 -16.69 14.65
C SER A 142 -2.43 -16.92 16.12
N ASP A 143 -1.47 -17.09 17.01
CA ASP A 143 -1.72 -17.22 18.45
C ASP A 143 -2.20 -15.89 19.07
N SER A 144 -1.71 -14.77 18.55
CA SER A 144 -1.98 -13.43 19.07
C SER A 144 -3.05 -12.68 18.28
N CYS A 145 -3.18 -12.96 16.98
CA CYS A 145 -4.02 -12.20 16.07
C CYS A 145 -4.87 -13.09 15.16
N LEU A 146 -6.01 -12.56 14.73
CA LEU A 146 -6.74 -13.03 13.55
C LEU A 146 -6.22 -12.28 12.33
N ILE A 147 -5.89 -13.03 11.27
CA ILE A 147 -5.41 -12.48 10.00
C ILE A 147 -6.55 -12.59 8.99
N GLU A 148 -7.09 -11.44 8.58
CA GLU A 148 -8.27 -11.33 7.71
C GLU A 148 -7.91 -10.62 6.40
N PRO A 149 -7.65 -11.34 5.29
CA PRO A 149 -7.55 -10.72 3.98
C PRO A 149 -8.87 -10.06 3.56
N LEU A 150 -8.83 -8.79 3.18
CA LEU A 150 -10.00 -8.01 2.76
C LEU A 150 -10.19 -8.14 1.24
N VAL A 151 -10.67 -9.29 0.81
CA VAL A 151 -10.76 -9.67 -0.63
C VAL A 151 -11.91 -8.99 -1.38
N ASP A 152 -12.88 -8.44 -0.66
CA ASP A 152 -14.07 -7.75 -1.15
C ASP A 152 -13.89 -6.22 -1.22
N ARG A 153 -12.66 -5.73 -1.13
CA ARG A 153 -12.32 -4.30 -1.20
C ARG A 153 -11.44 -3.97 -2.41
N ALA A 154 -11.75 -2.85 -3.02
CA ALA A 154 -10.85 -2.17 -3.97
C ALA A 154 -9.93 -1.20 -3.22
N LEU A 155 -8.80 -0.88 -3.82
CA LEU A 155 -7.90 0.18 -3.37
C LEU A 155 -7.66 1.14 -4.54
N LEU A 156 -7.95 2.41 -4.32
CA LEU A 156 -7.79 3.48 -5.29
C LEU A 156 -6.76 4.46 -4.78
N ALA A 157 -6.02 5.12 -5.68
CA ALA A 157 -5.20 6.27 -5.30
C ALA A 157 -5.61 7.48 -6.15
N LEU A 158 -5.86 8.62 -5.49
CA LEU A 158 -6.12 9.91 -6.11
C LEU A 158 -4.95 10.84 -5.76
N GLN A 159 -4.11 11.16 -6.73
CA GLN A 159 -2.80 11.78 -6.51
C GLN A 159 -2.60 13.02 -7.38
N GLY A 160 -1.95 14.03 -6.85
CA GLY A 160 -1.61 15.25 -7.57
C GLY A 160 -2.04 16.52 -6.83
N PRO A 161 -1.56 17.71 -7.26
CA PRO A 161 -1.80 18.97 -6.56
C PRO A 161 -3.27 19.40 -6.46
N LYS A 162 -4.17 18.80 -7.26
CA LYS A 162 -5.62 19.06 -7.20
C LYS A 162 -6.39 17.94 -6.47
N ALA A 163 -5.73 16.88 -6.01
CA ALA A 163 -6.39 15.73 -5.39
C ALA A 163 -7.22 16.13 -4.16
N GLU A 164 -6.71 17.01 -3.29
CA GLU A 164 -7.46 17.51 -2.13
C GLU A 164 -8.74 18.24 -2.54
N ALA A 165 -8.65 19.14 -3.50
CA ALA A 165 -9.81 19.93 -3.95
C ALA A 165 -10.89 19.04 -4.57
N VAL A 166 -10.48 18.07 -5.42
CA VAL A 166 -11.37 17.07 -6.02
C VAL A 166 -12.05 16.23 -4.94
N PHE A 167 -11.27 15.68 -4.01
CA PHE A 167 -11.79 14.76 -2.99
C PHE A 167 -12.72 15.46 -2.00
N ALA A 168 -12.44 16.74 -1.69
CA ALA A 168 -13.26 17.56 -0.81
C ALA A 168 -14.68 17.83 -1.32
N ALA A 169 -14.94 17.62 -2.61
CA ALA A 169 -16.29 17.68 -3.18
C ALA A 169 -17.13 16.43 -2.81
N PHE A 170 -16.48 15.33 -2.42
CA PHE A 170 -17.14 14.08 -2.00
C PHE A 170 -17.26 13.97 -0.49
N ALA A 171 -16.27 14.49 0.24
CA ALA A 171 -16.22 14.48 1.69
C ALA A 171 -15.32 15.63 2.19
N PRO A 172 -15.72 16.40 3.22
CA PRO A 172 -14.90 17.48 3.75
C PRO A 172 -13.76 17.02 4.67
N GLU A 173 -13.86 15.84 5.28
CA GLU A 173 -12.94 15.33 6.31
C GLU A 173 -11.48 15.24 5.81
N PRO A 174 -11.19 14.84 4.56
CA PRO A 174 -9.84 14.75 4.04
C PRO A 174 -9.03 16.05 4.08
N ARG A 175 -9.68 17.22 4.04
CA ARG A 175 -8.99 18.53 4.17
C ARG A 175 -8.26 18.70 5.49
N ALA A 176 -8.77 18.09 6.56
CA ALA A 176 -8.19 18.17 7.90
C ALA A 176 -7.15 17.06 8.19
N MET A 177 -6.87 16.20 7.20
CA MET A 177 -5.88 15.13 7.35
C MET A 177 -4.47 15.68 7.08
N ALA A 178 -3.53 15.34 7.95
CA ALA A 178 -2.10 15.51 7.70
C ALA A 178 -1.57 14.31 6.89
N PHE A 179 -0.39 14.45 6.31
CA PHE A 179 0.32 13.32 5.68
C PHE A 179 0.46 12.16 6.67
N MET A 180 0.17 10.94 6.20
CA MET A 180 0.09 9.69 6.99
C MET A 180 -1.10 9.62 7.99
N ASP A 181 -2.07 10.52 7.95
CA ASP A 181 -3.35 10.31 8.64
C ASP A 181 -4.19 9.24 7.95
N VAL A 182 -4.97 8.51 8.75
CA VAL A 182 -5.95 7.54 8.27
C VAL A 182 -7.30 7.81 8.94
N ARG A 183 -8.38 7.81 8.16
CA ARG A 183 -9.74 8.02 8.66
C ARG A 183 -10.73 7.11 7.95
N THR A 184 -11.80 6.75 8.66
CA THR A 184 -12.99 6.18 8.01
C THR A 184 -13.87 7.34 7.56
N VAL A 185 -14.17 7.37 6.26
CA VAL A 185 -15.00 8.40 5.60
C VAL A 185 -16.15 7.70 4.88
N THR A 186 -17.33 8.27 4.93
CA THR A 186 -18.49 7.73 4.18
C THR A 186 -18.49 8.29 2.76
N LEU A 187 -18.27 7.43 1.76
CA LEU A 187 -18.33 7.79 0.34
C LEU A 187 -19.45 7.00 -0.34
N LEU A 188 -20.34 7.70 -1.02
CA LEU A 188 -21.51 7.11 -1.69
C LEU A 188 -22.31 6.17 -0.78
N GLY A 189 -22.42 6.50 0.51
CA GLY A 189 -23.15 5.72 1.51
C GLY A 189 -22.39 4.52 2.09
N ALA A 190 -21.14 4.26 1.67
CA ALA A 190 -20.33 3.16 2.15
C ALA A 190 -19.14 3.64 3.02
N PRO A 191 -18.77 2.91 4.09
CA PRO A 191 -17.60 3.22 4.89
C PRO A 191 -16.32 2.87 4.12
N CYS A 192 -15.46 3.87 3.91
CA CYS A 192 -14.19 3.77 3.23
C CYS A 192 -13.06 4.13 4.18
N ASN A 193 -11.95 3.37 4.15
CA ASN A 193 -10.73 3.78 4.84
C ASN A 193 -9.92 4.65 3.89
N VAL A 194 -9.64 5.86 4.31
CA VAL A 194 -8.90 6.86 3.53
C VAL A 194 -7.61 7.21 4.27
N SER A 195 -6.51 7.15 3.58
CA SER A 195 -5.23 7.69 4.06
C SER A 195 -4.78 8.86 3.20
N ARG A 196 -4.14 9.87 3.80
CA ARG A 196 -3.44 10.92 3.05
C ARG A 196 -2.01 10.47 2.82
N SER A 197 -1.82 9.78 1.73
CA SER A 197 -0.57 9.13 1.32
C SER A 197 -0.60 8.81 -0.16
N GLY A 198 0.50 8.28 -0.68
CA GLY A 198 0.56 7.85 -2.07
C GLY A 198 1.95 7.38 -2.48
N TYR A 199 2.08 7.11 -3.77
CA TYR A 199 3.28 6.53 -4.37
C TYR A 199 3.75 7.33 -5.61
N THR A 200 3.63 8.67 -5.52
CA THR A 200 3.89 9.55 -6.67
C THR A 200 4.82 10.72 -6.36
N GLY A 201 5.07 10.98 -5.06
CA GLY A 201 5.73 12.20 -4.62
C GLY A 201 4.81 13.43 -4.56
N GLU A 202 3.57 13.32 -5.09
CA GLU A 202 2.55 14.34 -4.96
C GLU A 202 1.68 14.11 -3.72
N ASP A 203 0.96 15.15 -3.29
CA ASP A 203 -0.10 15.01 -2.30
C ASP A 203 -1.27 14.18 -2.87
N GLY A 204 -1.99 13.49 -1.99
CA GLY A 204 -3.12 12.70 -2.42
C GLY A 204 -3.60 11.72 -1.36
N PHE A 205 -4.50 10.85 -1.80
CA PHE A 205 -5.19 9.91 -0.92
C PHE A 205 -5.17 8.49 -1.51
N GLU A 206 -5.08 7.52 -0.61
CA GLU A 206 -5.40 6.12 -0.94
C GLU A 206 -6.73 5.77 -0.27
N ILE A 207 -7.63 5.13 -1.02
CA ILE A 207 -9.03 4.93 -0.64
C ILE A 207 -9.33 3.44 -0.74
N SER A 208 -9.42 2.78 0.40
CA SER A 208 -9.95 1.41 0.49
C SER A 208 -11.48 1.49 0.55
N VAL A 209 -12.13 0.93 -0.46
CA VAL A 209 -13.59 1.01 -0.68
C VAL A 209 -14.17 -0.38 -0.92
N PRO A 210 -15.41 -0.68 -0.48
CA PRO A 210 -16.09 -1.92 -0.86
C PRO A 210 -16.11 -2.09 -2.39
N ALA A 211 -15.83 -3.30 -2.87
CA ALA A 211 -15.66 -3.58 -4.30
C ALA A 211 -16.90 -3.20 -5.14
N GLU A 212 -18.10 -3.37 -4.58
CA GLU A 212 -19.37 -3.03 -5.22
C GLU A 212 -19.55 -1.52 -5.43
N VAL A 213 -18.91 -0.67 -4.62
CA VAL A 213 -19.01 0.80 -4.72
C VAL A 213 -17.87 1.40 -5.56
N ALA A 214 -16.76 0.66 -5.71
CA ALA A 214 -15.53 1.16 -6.33
C ALA A 214 -15.75 1.74 -7.74
N LYS A 215 -16.52 1.06 -8.58
CA LYS A 215 -16.82 1.53 -9.94
C LYS A 215 -17.58 2.86 -9.92
N ALA A 216 -18.62 2.97 -9.11
CA ALA A 216 -19.43 4.19 -9.02
C ALA A 216 -18.61 5.36 -8.48
N LEU A 217 -17.72 5.11 -7.52
CA LEU A 217 -16.80 6.13 -6.98
C LEU A 217 -15.81 6.59 -8.06
N CYS A 218 -15.18 5.67 -8.80
CA CYS A 218 -14.27 6.03 -9.89
C CYS A 218 -14.97 6.85 -10.98
N GLU A 219 -16.16 6.41 -11.42
CA GLU A 219 -16.96 7.14 -12.42
C GLU A 219 -17.36 8.53 -11.92
N ALA A 220 -17.62 8.69 -10.61
CA ALA A 220 -17.93 9.99 -10.02
C ALA A 220 -16.69 10.90 -9.97
N LEU A 221 -15.53 10.39 -9.55
CA LEU A 221 -14.27 11.13 -9.53
C LEU A 221 -13.85 11.58 -10.95
N LEU A 222 -13.97 10.70 -11.94
CA LEU A 222 -13.62 10.97 -13.34
C LEU A 222 -14.55 12.00 -14.04
N ARG A 223 -15.65 12.43 -13.40
CA ARG A 223 -16.48 13.57 -13.91
C ARG A 223 -15.82 14.92 -13.68
N ASP A 224 -14.91 15.01 -12.71
CA ASP A 224 -14.14 16.23 -12.52
C ASP A 224 -13.09 16.35 -13.64
N PRO A 225 -13.06 17.47 -14.40
CA PRO A 225 -12.12 17.64 -15.50
C PRO A 225 -10.64 17.67 -15.06
N ALA A 226 -10.37 17.84 -13.77
CA ALA A 226 -9.03 17.76 -13.23
C ALA A 226 -8.54 16.31 -13.06
N VAL A 227 -9.44 15.31 -13.16
CA VAL A 227 -9.10 13.89 -12.89
C VAL A 227 -8.93 13.12 -14.20
N ALA A 228 -7.80 12.47 -14.36
CA ALA A 228 -7.57 11.51 -15.43
C ALA A 228 -7.26 10.11 -14.88
N PRO A 229 -7.67 9.02 -15.58
CA PRO A 229 -7.27 7.68 -15.22
C PRO A 229 -5.80 7.47 -15.58
N ILE A 230 -5.04 6.85 -14.68
CA ILE A 230 -3.59 6.68 -14.79
C ILE A 230 -3.21 5.20 -14.70
N GLY A 231 -2.39 4.75 -15.64
CA GLY A 231 -1.92 3.38 -15.72
C GLY A 231 -0.61 3.12 -14.96
N LEU A 232 -0.22 1.84 -14.95
CA LEU A 232 1.00 1.38 -14.24
C LEU A 232 2.28 2.00 -14.80
N GLY A 233 2.33 2.33 -16.11
CA GLY A 233 3.52 2.94 -16.70
C GLY A 233 3.83 4.32 -16.12
N ALA A 234 2.82 5.17 -15.98
CA ALA A 234 2.98 6.47 -15.32
C ALA A 234 3.20 6.32 -13.80
N ARG A 235 2.51 5.36 -13.14
CA ARG A 235 2.77 5.04 -11.73
C ARG A 235 4.24 4.72 -11.49
N ASP A 236 4.87 3.92 -12.36
CA ASP A 236 6.28 3.55 -12.21
C ASP A 236 7.22 4.74 -12.43
N SER A 237 6.99 5.58 -13.42
CA SER A 237 7.82 6.77 -13.63
C SER A 237 7.65 7.81 -12.52
N LEU A 238 6.44 7.98 -11.96
CA LEU A 238 6.17 8.90 -10.86
C LEU A 238 6.87 8.47 -9.56
N ARG A 239 6.77 7.18 -9.20
CA ARG A 239 7.42 6.66 -7.99
C ARG A 239 8.95 6.75 -8.09
N LEU A 240 9.48 6.47 -9.27
CA LEU A 240 10.92 6.50 -9.54
C LEU A 240 11.48 7.91 -9.37
N GLU A 241 10.79 8.91 -9.93
CA GLU A 241 11.12 10.33 -9.78
C GLU A 241 11.05 10.78 -8.31
N ALA A 242 10.11 10.23 -7.54
CA ALA A 242 9.97 10.50 -6.11
C ALA A 242 10.98 9.74 -5.23
N GLY A 243 11.82 8.87 -5.80
CA GLY A 243 12.79 8.06 -5.06
C GLY A 243 12.14 6.95 -4.21
N LEU A 244 10.95 6.46 -4.60
CA LEU A 244 10.23 5.42 -3.88
C LEU A 244 10.57 4.04 -4.45
N CYS A 245 10.94 3.11 -3.57
CA CYS A 245 11.31 1.75 -3.94
C CYS A 245 10.12 0.94 -4.45
N LEU A 246 10.40 -0.02 -5.33
CA LEU A 246 9.47 -1.05 -5.80
C LEU A 246 10.02 -2.43 -5.45
N TYR A 247 9.24 -3.22 -4.70
CA TYR A 247 9.62 -4.60 -4.42
C TYR A 247 9.74 -5.44 -5.70
N GLY A 248 10.81 -6.19 -5.82
CA GLY A 248 11.15 -6.98 -7.01
C GLY A 248 11.99 -6.22 -8.04
N SER A 249 12.20 -4.90 -7.86
CA SER A 249 13.10 -4.09 -8.69
C SER A 249 14.22 -3.47 -7.87
N ASP A 250 13.88 -2.78 -6.78
CA ASP A 250 14.82 -2.06 -5.91
C ASP A 250 15.02 -2.77 -4.57
N LEU A 251 14.06 -3.60 -4.18
CA LEU A 251 14.05 -4.38 -2.94
C LEU A 251 13.84 -5.85 -3.25
N ASP A 252 14.55 -6.70 -2.52
CA ASP A 252 14.37 -8.15 -2.54
C ASP A 252 14.86 -8.80 -1.24
N ASN A 253 14.80 -10.13 -1.17
CA ASN A 253 15.20 -10.90 0.01
C ASN A 253 16.72 -10.92 0.28
N THR A 254 17.53 -10.25 -0.52
CA THR A 254 18.98 -10.11 -0.35
C THR A 254 19.39 -8.67 -0.04
N THR A 255 18.49 -7.69 -0.23
CA THR A 255 18.72 -6.26 0.00
C THR A 255 18.17 -5.87 1.37
N SER A 256 19.01 -5.31 2.24
CA SER A 256 18.58 -4.83 3.56
C SER A 256 17.88 -3.45 3.46
N PRO A 257 17.08 -3.05 4.46
CA PRO A 257 16.53 -1.69 4.51
C PRO A 257 17.60 -0.60 4.51
N VAL A 258 18.79 -0.87 5.04
CA VAL A 258 19.92 0.10 5.06
C VAL A 258 20.51 0.25 3.66
N GLU A 259 20.77 -0.85 2.95
CA GLU A 259 21.27 -0.84 1.57
C GLU A 259 20.29 -0.15 0.60
N ALA A 260 19.00 -0.21 0.91
CA ALA A 260 17.94 0.43 0.13
C ALA A 260 17.67 1.90 0.52
N ALA A 261 18.52 2.51 1.37
CA ALA A 261 18.31 3.86 1.91
C ALA A 261 16.97 4.03 2.65
N LEU A 262 16.51 2.97 3.31
CA LEU A 262 15.26 2.94 4.10
C LEU A 262 15.53 2.93 5.61
N GLU A 263 16.72 3.30 6.07
CA GLU A 263 17.11 3.37 7.49
C GLU A 263 16.20 4.31 8.30
N TRP A 264 15.55 5.27 7.67
CA TRP A 264 14.58 6.17 8.29
C TRP A 264 13.32 5.42 8.78
N THR A 265 13.04 4.22 8.25
CA THR A 265 11.93 3.37 8.68
C THR A 265 12.20 2.68 10.02
N ILE A 266 13.46 2.70 10.49
CA ILE A 266 13.92 2.09 11.73
C ILE A 266 14.12 3.21 12.76
N PRO A 267 13.12 3.52 13.59
CA PRO A 267 13.20 4.63 14.54
C PRO A 267 14.11 4.29 15.73
N LYS A 268 14.52 5.33 16.46
CA LYS A 268 15.48 5.21 17.59
C LYS A 268 15.08 4.13 18.61
N ALA A 269 13.78 3.98 18.89
CA ALA A 269 13.29 2.96 19.84
C ALA A 269 13.62 1.52 19.41
N ARG A 270 13.85 1.28 18.10
CA ARG A 270 14.15 -0.04 17.50
C ARG A 270 15.63 -0.23 17.18
N ARG A 271 16.44 0.84 17.26
CA ARG A 271 17.91 0.79 17.04
C ARG A 271 18.65 0.38 18.31
N ALA A 272 19.94 0.08 18.17
CA ALA A 272 20.81 -0.25 19.32
C ALA A 272 20.71 0.81 20.42
N GLY A 273 20.51 0.36 21.67
CA GLY A 273 20.27 1.23 22.82
C GLY A 273 18.87 1.80 22.96
N GLY A 274 17.96 1.52 22.02
CA GLY A 274 16.55 1.90 22.12
C GLY A 274 15.76 0.98 23.06
N GLU A 275 14.60 1.45 23.51
CA GLU A 275 13.75 0.74 24.49
C GLU A 275 13.28 -0.65 24.01
N ARG A 276 13.13 -0.81 22.70
CA ARG A 276 12.71 -2.06 22.04
C ARG A 276 13.67 -2.40 20.90
N ALA A 277 14.98 -2.29 21.17
CA ALA A 277 16.01 -2.54 20.18
C ALA A 277 15.93 -3.96 19.63
N GLY A 278 16.00 -4.10 18.30
CA GLY A 278 15.96 -5.41 17.63
C GLY A 278 14.63 -6.14 17.79
N GLY A 279 14.68 -7.47 17.98
CA GLY A 279 13.49 -8.31 18.17
C GLY A 279 12.70 -8.59 16.90
N PHE A 280 13.26 -8.32 15.72
CA PHE A 280 12.73 -8.65 14.39
C PHE A 280 13.75 -9.50 13.62
N PRO A 281 13.36 -10.23 12.58
CA PRO A 281 14.28 -11.08 11.83
C PRO A 281 15.39 -10.25 11.18
N GLY A 282 16.65 -10.72 11.29
CA GLY A 282 17.82 -10.03 10.73
C GLY A 282 18.24 -8.77 11.48
N ALA A 283 17.72 -8.52 12.69
CA ALA A 283 18.04 -7.33 13.47
C ALA A 283 19.53 -7.15 13.71
N GLU A 284 20.29 -8.22 13.95
CA GLU A 284 21.74 -8.16 14.15
C GLU A 284 22.46 -7.57 12.93
N ALA A 285 22.17 -8.09 11.74
CA ALA A 285 22.76 -7.62 10.48
C ALA A 285 22.37 -6.16 10.19
N ILE A 286 21.07 -5.84 10.27
CA ILE A 286 20.53 -4.51 9.96
C ILE A 286 21.06 -3.46 10.94
N LEU A 287 21.04 -3.75 12.25
CA LEU A 287 21.55 -2.80 13.25
C LEU A 287 23.08 -2.67 13.20
N GLY A 288 23.79 -3.72 12.79
CA GLY A 288 25.21 -3.66 12.50
C GLY A 288 25.53 -2.69 11.34
N GLN A 289 24.77 -2.75 10.25
CA GLN A 289 24.91 -1.81 9.12
C GLN A 289 24.61 -0.35 9.51
N LEU A 290 23.66 -0.12 10.42
CA LEU A 290 23.34 1.23 10.91
C LEU A 290 24.43 1.85 11.80
N ALA A 291 25.35 1.04 12.32
CA ALA A 291 26.42 1.48 13.21
C ALA A 291 27.69 1.88 12.45
N THR A 292 27.79 1.53 11.16
CA THR A 292 28.93 1.84 10.26
C THR A 292 28.67 3.06 9.40
#